data_79b3cf2d8793ddd0379ba07dcc0cd7a2
#
_entry.id   79b3cf2d8793ddd0379ba07dcc0cd7a2
#
_cell.length_a   1.000
_cell.length_b   1.000
_cell.length_c   1.000
_cell.angle_alpha   90.00
_cell.angle_beta   90.00
_cell.angle_gamma   90.00
#
_symmetry.space_group_name_H-M   'P 1'
#
loop_
_entity.id
_entity.type
_entity.pdbx_description
1 polymer ?
#
loop_
_entity_poly.entity_id
_entity_poly.type
_entity_poly.pdbx_seq_one_letter_code
_entity_poly.pdbx_strand_id
1 'polypeptide(L)'
;MRKLTVLTAAALSAALAAPAFATPAETSAPKMSKDHHASQPSIVSIATGDENFSTLVTALQTAGLVDALSGDGPFTVFAPTNDAFAAVGDDTLNALLQPENRDQLTAILTYHVVQGEYFAEDVAPGSYDLTTLQGDTVNVVVGDDGSVMVDGANVIAADVDASNGVVHVIDSVIMPGM
;
A
#
# COMPACT_ATOMS: atom_id res chain seq x y z
N MET A 1 75.89 8.82 -44.84
CA MET A 1 75.08 8.38 -45.94
C MET A 1 73.81 7.71 -45.49
N ARG A 2 73.15 8.13 -44.68
CA ARG A 2 71.82 7.62 -44.42
C ARG A 2 70.94 8.81 -44.23
N LYS A 3 70.13 9.00 -45.17
CA LYS A 3 69.07 9.99 -45.04
C LYS A 3 67.95 9.39 -44.27
N LEU A 4 67.98 9.62 -43.02
CA LEU A 4 66.76 9.40 -42.22
C LEU A 4 65.84 10.57 -42.46
N THR A 5 64.90 10.34 -43.26
CA THR A 5 63.77 11.22 -43.38
C THR A 5 62.87 10.94 -42.24
N VAL A 6 62.96 11.76 -41.26
CA VAL A 6 62.01 11.73 -40.19
C VAL A 6 60.71 12.33 -40.72
N LEU A 7 59.85 11.49 -41.01
CA LEU A 7 58.49 11.90 -41.29
C LEU A 7 57.81 12.25 -40.01
N THR A 8 57.76 13.49 -39.75
CA THR A 8 56.93 14.01 -38.70
C THR A 8 55.48 13.84 -39.11
N ALA A 9 54.91 12.72 -38.75
CA ALA A 9 53.48 12.59 -38.76
C ALA A 9 52.93 13.50 -37.67
N ALA A 10 52.46 14.62 -38.05
CA ALA A 10 51.61 15.40 -37.24
C ALA A 10 50.30 14.61 -37.06
N ALA A 11 50.30 13.79 -36.09
CA ALA A 11 49.05 13.25 -35.60
C ALA A 11 48.25 14.34 -34.98
N LEU A 12 47.46 14.93 -35.77
CA LEU A 12 46.38 15.75 -35.27
C LEU A 12 45.36 14.80 -34.69
N SER A 13 45.63 14.34 -33.53
CA SER A 13 44.58 13.75 -32.70
C SER A 13 43.69 14.87 -32.25
N ALA A 14 42.77 15.21 -33.04
CA ALA A 14 41.58 15.79 -32.52
C ALA A 14 40.96 14.71 -31.60
N ALA A 15 41.38 14.75 -30.39
CA ALA A 15 40.63 14.15 -29.33
C ALA A 15 39.34 14.94 -29.26
N LEU A 16 38.40 14.57 -30.07
CA LEU A 16 37.06 14.78 -29.70
C LEU A 16 36.90 13.94 -28.47
N ALA A 17 37.07 14.56 -27.35
CA ALA A 17 36.42 14.10 -26.19
C ALA A 17 34.94 14.08 -26.56
N ALA A 18 34.48 12.95 -26.97
CA ALA A 18 33.09 12.68 -26.90
C ALA A 18 32.67 13.06 -25.51
N PRO A 19 31.70 13.91 -25.34
CA PRO A 19 31.14 14.06 -24.02
C PRO A 19 30.76 12.62 -23.66
N ALA A 20 31.45 12.12 -22.69
CA ALA A 20 30.90 11.02 -21.98
C ALA A 20 29.57 11.56 -21.48
N PHE A 21 28.55 11.31 -22.24
CA PHE A 21 27.27 11.19 -21.64
C PHE A 21 27.42 9.99 -20.74
N ALA A 22 27.98 10.23 -19.59
CA ALA A 22 27.53 9.49 -18.48
C ALA A 22 26.05 9.84 -18.40
N THR A 23 25.27 9.21 -19.20
CA THR A 23 23.95 8.89 -18.78
C THR A 23 24.17 8.34 -17.42
N PRO A 24 23.70 8.99 -16.39
CA PRO A 24 23.65 8.33 -15.13
C PRO A 24 23.03 6.99 -15.51
N ALA A 25 23.79 5.96 -15.28
CA ALA A 25 23.19 4.68 -15.36
C ALA A 25 21.94 4.84 -14.54
N GLU A 26 20.83 4.91 -15.21
CA GLU A 26 19.59 4.71 -14.59
C GLU A 26 19.71 3.32 -14.01
N THR A 27 20.32 3.31 -12.86
CA THR A 27 20.01 2.30 -11.91
C THR A 27 18.64 2.70 -11.41
N SER A 28 17.72 2.75 -12.31
CA SER A 28 16.40 2.47 -11.93
C SER A 28 16.51 1.10 -11.35
N ALA A 29 16.60 1.04 -10.06
CA ALA A 29 16.07 -0.10 -9.37
C ALA A 29 14.81 -0.43 -10.14
N PRO A 30 14.57 -1.66 -10.53
CA PRO A 30 13.29 -2.02 -11.07
C PRO A 30 12.28 -1.70 -9.99
N LYS A 31 11.86 -0.48 -10.00
CA LYS A 31 10.60 -0.14 -9.51
C LYS A 31 9.69 -0.87 -10.46
N MET A 32 9.20 -1.98 -10.02
CA MET A 32 7.92 -2.46 -10.44
C MET A 32 6.92 -1.39 -10.02
N SER A 33 7.10 -0.21 -10.56
CA SER A 33 6.01 0.70 -10.75
C SER A 33 5.16 0.01 -11.79
N LYS A 34 4.29 -0.82 -11.32
CA LYS A 34 3.09 -1.07 -12.07
C LYS A 34 2.44 0.30 -12.14
N ASP A 35 2.72 1.03 -13.21
CA ASP A 35 2.08 2.31 -13.53
C ASP A 35 0.59 2.12 -13.81
N HIS A 36 -0.05 1.23 -13.06
CA HIS A 36 -1.45 0.89 -13.16
C HIS A 36 -2.32 1.80 -12.30
N HIS A 37 -1.68 2.59 -11.42
CA HIS A 37 -2.40 3.42 -10.48
C HIS A 37 -3.09 4.65 -11.11
N ALA A 38 -2.66 5.09 -12.29
CA ALA A 38 -3.21 6.29 -12.91
C ALA A 38 -4.66 6.17 -13.41
N SER A 39 -5.18 4.94 -13.51
CA SER A 39 -6.54 4.67 -14.00
C SER A 39 -7.40 3.89 -13.01
N GLN A 40 -6.86 3.55 -11.85
CA GLN A 40 -7.59 2.82 -10.82
C GLN A 40 -8.36 3.77 -9.90
N PRO A 41 -9.53 3.36 -9.40
CA PRO A 41 -10.22 4.11 -8.38
C PRO A 41 -9.39 4.14 -7.09
N SER A 42 -9.49 5.22 -6.32
CA SER A 42 -8.85 5.30 -5.01
C SER A 42 -9.48 4.30 -4.03
N ILE A 43 -8.78 3.98 -2.95
CA ILE A 43 -9.28 3.12 -1.86
C ILE A 43 -10.68 3.57 -1.43
N VAL A 44 -10.88 4.88 -1.26
CA VAL A 44 -12.19 5.45 -0.88
C VAL A 44 -13.22 5.25 -1.98
N SER A 45 -12.84 5.37 -3.25
CA SER A 45 -13.76 5.17 -4.38
C SER A 45 -14.19 3.70 -4.49
N ILE A 46 -13.31 2.76 -4.22
CA ILE A 46 -13.63 1.33 -4.17
C ILE A 46 -14.65 1.08 -3.05
N ALA A 47 -14.36 1.59 -1.84
CA ALA A 47 -15.25 1.43 -0.71
C ALA A 47 -16.64 2.06 -0.94
N THR A 48 -16.72 3.22 -1.58
CA THR A 48 -17.99 3.88 -1.87
C THR A 48 -18.76 3.25 -3.03
N GLY A 49 -18.07 2.54 -3.90
CA GLY A 49 -18.67 1.86 -5.06
C GLY A 49 -19.27 0.50 -4.73
N ASP A 50 -18.96 -0.07 -3.57
CA ASP A 50 -19.43 -1.38 -3.15
C ASP A 50 -20.35 -1.26 -1.92
N GLU A 51 -21.55 -1.79 -2.03
CA GLU A 51 -22.57 -1.76 -0.96
C GLU A 51 -22.11 -2.53 0.30
N ASN A 52 -21.19 -3.48 0.16
CA ASN A 52 -20.64 -4.25 1.27
C ASN A 52 -19.80 -3.41 2.24
N PHE A 53 -19.36 -2.24 1.83
CA PHE A 53 -18.53 -1.33 2.62
C PHE A 53 -19.27 -0.07 3.08
N SER A 54 -20.59 -0.03 2.96
CA SER A 54 -21.37 1.15 3.33
C SER A 54 -21.17 1.56 4.78
N THR A 55 -21.07 0.60 5.69
CA THR A 55 -20.77 0.84 7.11
C THR A 55 -19.35 1.38 7.30
N LEU A 56 -18.36 0.80 6.61
CA LEU A 56 -16.98 1.28 6.63
C LEU A 56 -16.87 2.73 6.14
N VAL A 57 -17.53 3.06 5.04
CA VAL A 57 -17.56 4.42 4.49
C VAL A 57 -18.16 5.41 5.50
N THR A 58 -19.27 5.04 6.15
CA THR A 58 -19.89 5.85 7.18
C THR A 58 -18.94 6.06 8.35
N ALA A 59 -18.24 5.02 8.78
CA ALA A 59 -17.24 5.09 9.83
C ALA A 59 -16.07 6.01 9.46
N LEU A 60 -15.53 5.90 8.23
CA LEU A 60 -14.46 6.75 7.72
C LEU A 60 -14.87 8.23 7.65
N GLN A 61 -16.09 8.51 7.22
CA GLN A 61 -16.63 9.87 7.18
C GLN A 61 -16.81 10.45 8.59
N THR A 62 -17.31 9.65 9.52
CA THR A 62 -17.51 10.05 10.92
C THR A 62 -16.17 10.32 11.61
N ALA A 63 -15.17 9.50 11.35
CA ALA A 63 -13.82 9.68 11.87
C ALA A 63 -13.04 10.80 11.18
N GLY A 64 -13.48 11.25 9.99
CA GLY A 64 -12.76 12.25 9.18
C GLY A 64 -11.49 11.72 8.53
N LEU A 65 -11.40 10.41 8.30
CA LEU A 65 -10.23 9.74 7.72
C LEU A 65 -10.28 9.63 6.19
N VAL A 66 -11.37 10.05 5.56
CA VAL A 66 -11.54 10.01 4.10
C VAL A 66 -10.40 10.76 3.39
N ASP A 67 -10.08 11.95 3.88
CA ASP A 67 -9.00 12.78 3.30
C ASP A 67 -7.62 12.15 3.51
N ALA A 68 -7.40 11.54 4.69
CA ALA A 68 -6.15 10.85 5.00
C ALA A 68 -5.93 9.63 4.08
N LEU A 69 -6.99 8.87 3.81
CA LEU A 69 -6.95 7.71 2.92
C LEU A 69 -7.03 8.06 1.42
N SER A 70 -7.33 9.32 1.11
CA SER A 70 -7.27 9.85 -0.26
C SER A 70 -5.91 10.44 -0.62
N GLY A 71 -4.99 10.47 0.34
CA GLY A 71 -3.63 11.02 0.16
C GLY A 71 -2.75 10.15 -0.75
N ASP A 72 -1.63 10.75 -1.16
CA ASP A 72 -0.63 10.15 -2.05
C ASP A 72 0.31 9.21 -1.26
N GLY A 73 -0.15 8.11 -0.78
CA GLY A 73 0.75 7.15 -0.15
C GLY A 73 0.47 5.77 -0.68
N PRO A 74 1.41 4.86 -0.71
CA PRO A 74 1.00 3.49 -0.74
C PRO A 74 0.44 3.12 0.64
N PHE A 75 -0.84 2.75 0.66
CA PHE A 75 -1.51 2.25 1.86
C PHE A 75 -2.06 0.85 1.62
N THR A 76 -1.98 0.03 2.63
CA THR A 76 -2.73 -1.23 2.64
C THR A 76 -3.88 -1.11 3.62
N VAL A 77 -5.09 -1.27 3.13
CA VAL A 77 -6.31 -1.12 3.93
C VAL A 77 -7.00 -2.46 4.09
N PHE A 78 -7.20 -2.87 5.31
CA PHE A 78 -8.02 -4.02 5.64
C PHE A 78 -9.48 -3.55 5.77
N ALA A 79 -10.30 -3.82 4.76
CA ALA A 79 -11.68 -3.36 4.68
C ALA A 79 -12.63 -4.43 5.22
N PRO A 80 -13.17 -4.26 6.42
CA PRO A 80 -14.19 -5.14 6.95
C PRO A 80 -15.52 -4.94 6.22
N THR A 81 -16.20 -6.05 5.91
CA THR A 81 -17.54 -6.02 5.30
C THR A 81 -18.61 -5.58 6.29
N ASN A 82 -19.81 -5.29 5.79
CA ASN A 82 -20.97 -5.03 6.66
C ASN A 82 -21.27 -6.20 7.59
N ASP A 83 -21.06 -7.44 7.13
CA ASP A 83 -21.21 -8.64 7.95
C ASP A 83 -20.17 -8.69 9.08
N ALA A 84 -18.93 -8.24 8.81
CA ALA A 84 -17.89 -8.11 9.83
C ALA A 84 -18.31 -7.12 10.94
N PHE A 85 -18.90 -5.99 10.57
CA PHE A 85 -19.44 -5.04 11.54
C PHE A 85 -20.64 -5.59 12.29
N ALA A 86 -21.52 -6.33 11.63
CA ALA A 86 -22.65 -6.99 12.27
C ALA A 86 -22.19 -8.02 13.31
N ALA A 87 -21.07 -8.69 13.06
CA ALA A 87 -20.48 -9.65 14.00
C ALA A 87 -19.96 -8.97 15.29
N VAL A 88 -19.50 -7.72 15.21
CA VAL A 88 -19.11 -6.91 16.36
C VAL A 88 -20.32 -6.54 17.23
N GLY A 89 -21.48 -6.44 16.62
CA GLY A 89 -22.75 -6.07 17.24
C GLY A 89 -23.16 -4.64 16.93
N ASP A 90 -24.43 -4.48 16.56
CA ASP A 90 -24.99 -3.16 16.20
C ASP A 90 -24.91 -2.15 17.33
N ASP A 91 -25.04 -2.60 18.58
CA ASP A 91 -24.93 -1.74 19.76
C ASP A 91 -23.52 -1.15 19.89
N THR A 92 -22.50 -1.99 19.69
CA THR A 92 -21.09 -1.58 19.73
C THR A 92 -20.77 -0.64 18.59
N LEU A 93 -21.23 -0.98 17.39
CA LEU A 93 -21.05 -0.14 16.21
C LEU A 93 -21.71 1.22 16.36
N ASN A 94 -22.96 1.26 16.81
CA ASN A 94 -23.67 2.50 17.08
C ASN A 94 -22.98 3.34 18.15
N ALA A 95 -22.42 2.70 19.18
CA ALA A 95 -21.64 3.39 20.20
C ALA A 95 -20.36 3.99 19.60
N LEU A 96 -19.64 3.25 18.75
CA LEU A 96 -18.41 3.73 18.08
C LEU A 96 -18.68 4.87 17.10
N LEU A 97 -19.84 4.86 16.43
CA LEU A 97 -20.22 5.92 15.50
C LEU A 97 -20.68 7.22 16.20
N GLN A 98 -20.81 7.20 17.51
CA GLN A 98 -21.14 8.40 18.25
C GLN A 98 -19.97 9.38 18.29
N PRO A 99 -20.24 10.68 18.24
CA PRO A 99 -19.20 11.70 18.26
C PRO A 99 -18.33 11.67 19.52
N GLU A 100 -18.86 11.12 20.62
CA GLU A 100 -18.15 10.95 21.88
C GLU A 100 -17.06 9.89 21.81
N ASN A 101 -17.23 8.90 20.95
CA ASN A 101 -16.32 7.78 20.76
C ASN A 101 -15.49 7.87 19.46
N ARG A 102 -15.46 9.04 18.85
CA ARG A 102 -14.73 9.28 17.61
C ARG A 102 -13.25 8.88 17.71
N ASP A 103 -12.63 9.13 18.85
CA ASP A 103 -11.23 8.80 19.08
C ASP A 103 -11.00 7.28 19.04
N GLN A 104 -11.92 6.51 19.63
CA GLN A 104 -11.88 5.04 19.57
C GLN A 104 -12.13 4.55 18.15
N LEU A 105 -13.10 5.13 17.45
CA LEU A 105 -13.38 4.81 16.05
C LEU A 105 -12.16 5.10 15.17
N THR A 106 -11.53 6.25 15.36
CA THR A 106 -10.31 6.62 14.64
C THR A 106 -9.19 5.62 14.92
N ALA A 107 -8.99 5.25 16.18
CA ALA A 107 -7.98 4.27 16.56
C ALA A 107 -8.22 2.91 15.88
N ILE A 108 -9.44 2.41 15.88
CA ILE A 108 -9.81 1.17 15.20
C ILE A 108 -9.56 1.29 13.69
N LEU A 109 -10.02 2.36 13.06
CA LEU A 109 -9.86 2.55 11.62
C LEU A 109 -8.40 2.72 11.20
N THR A 110 -7.59 3.43 11.97
CA THR A 110 -6.15 3.56 11.71
C THR A 110 -5.39 2.27 11.98
N TYR A 111 -5.89 1.41 12.83
CA TYR A 111 -5.38 0.06 13.03
C TYR A 111 -5.63 -0.85 11.82
N HIS A 112 -6.70 -0.60 11.06
CA HIS A 112 -6.99 -1.31 9.81
C HIS A 112 -6.17 -0.79 8.61
N VAL A 113 -5.37 0.25 8.79
CA VAL A 113 -4.55 0.84 7.74
C VAL A 113 -3.08 0.66 8.06
N VAL A 114 -2.37 0.03 7.16
CA VAL A 114 -0.93 -0.20 7.24
C VAL A 114 -0.21 0.73 6.29
N GLN A 115 0.92 1.27 6.72
CA GLN A 115 1.80 2.05 5.84
C GLN A 115 2.56 1.13 4.90
N GLY A 116 2.49 1.41 3.62
CA GLY A 116 3.11 0.61 2.58
C GLY A 116 2.08 -0.19 1.79
N GLU A 117 2.53 -0.70 0.69
CA GLU A 117 1.76 -1.53 -0.23
C GLU A 117 2.20 -2.98 -0.06
N TYR A 118 1.30 -3.82 0.39
CA TYR A 118 1.55 -5.24 0.63
C TYR A 118 0.51 -6.05 -0.16
N PHE A 119 0.98 -6.71 -1.21
CA PHE A 119 0.17 -7.69 -1.95
C PHE A 119 0.34 -9.06 -1.31
N ALA A 120 -0.76 -9.77 -1.15
CA ALA A 120 -0.72 -11.13 -0.61
C ALA A 120 0.07 -12.09 -1.52
N GLU A 121 0.02 -11.85 -2.83
CA GLU A 121 0.77 -12.63 -3.83
C GLU A 121 2.29 -12.42 -3.78
N ASP A 122 2.76 -11.26 -3.32
CA ASP A 122 4.18 -10.92 -3.21
C ASP A 122 4.79 -11.34 -1.86
N VAL A 123 3.95 -11.69 -0.91
CA VAL A 123 4.38 -12.05 0.45
C VAL A 123 4.49 -13.56 0.55
N ALA A 124 5.67 -14.06 0.89
CA ALA A 124 5.89 -15.49 1.08
C ALA A 124 5.05 -16.02 2.25
N PRO A 125 4.67 -17.32 2.24
CA PRO A 125 3.99 -17.92 3.37
C PRO A 125 4.75 -17.70 4.68
N GLY A 126 4.05 -17.24 5.69
CA GLY A 126 4.66 -16.92 6.99
C GLY A 126 3.85 -15.93 7.80
N SER A 127 4.38 -15.53 8.93
CA SER A 127 3.78 -14.54 9.81
C SER A 127 4.58 -13.25 9.76
N TYR A 128 3.90 -12.14 9.58
CA TYR A 128 4.48 -10.80 9.43
C TYR A 128 3.81 -9.83 10.39
N ASP A 129 4.60 -9.01 11.03
CA ASP A 129 4.12 -7.93 11.87
C ASP A 129 4.25 -6.61 11.10
N LEU A 130 3.12 -6.05 10.70
CA LEU A 130 3.04 -4.81 9.93
C LEU A 130 2.68 -3.65 10.85
N THR A 131 3.35 -2.52 10.67
CA THR A 131 3.06 -1.32 11.45
C THR A 131 1.85 -0.58 10.88
N THR A 132 0.85 -0.37 11.69
CA THR A 132 -0.36 0.36 11.34
C THR A 132 -0.18 1.88 11.45
N LEU A 133 -1.10 2.66 10.87
CA LEU A 133 -1.11 4.12 11.04
C LEU A 133 -1.31 4.56 12.49
N GLN A 134 -1.91 3.73 13.31
CA GLN A 134 -2.05 3.98 14.74
C GLN A 134 -0.70 3.93 15.46
N GLY A 135 0.26 3.15 14.96
CA GLY A 135 1.58 2.92 15.56
C GLY A 135 1.72 1.53 16.20
N ASP A 136 0.65 0.80 16.30
CA ASP A 136 0.67 -0.59 16.76
C ASP A 136 1.00 -1.53 15.60
N THR A 137 1.35 -2.76 15.92
CA THR A 137 1.59 -3.81 14.94
C THR A 137 0.38 -4.71 14.78
N VAL A 138 0.06 -5.05 13.55
CA VAL A 138 -0.94 -6.05 13.21
C VAL A 138 -0.23 -7.29 12.67
N ASN A 139 -0.62 -8.45 13.15
CA ASN A 139 -0.05 -9.71 12.69
C ASN A 139 -0.79 -10.22 11.45
N VAL A 140 -0.06 -10.38 10.36
CA VAL A 140 -0.55 -10.94 9.11
C VAL A 140 0.06 -12.31 8.89
N VAL A 141 -0.77 -13.30 8.72
CA VAL A 141 -0.34 -14.68 8.46
C VAL A 141 -0.75 -15.07 7.05
N VAL A 142 0.22 -15.43 6.25
CA VAL A 142 0.00 -15.95 4.89
C VAL A 142 0.23 -17.46 4.93
N GLY A 143 -0.80 -18.21 4.58
CA GLY A 143 -0.74 -19.67 4.50
C GLY A 143 -0.08 -20.17 3.22
N ASP A 144 0.40 -21.41 3.26
CA ASP A 144 0.98 -22.08 2.09
C ASP A 144 -0.06 -22.34 0.98
N ASP A 145 -1.32 -22.25 1.31
CA ASP A 145 -2.46 -22.39 0.41
C ASP A 145 -2.93 -21.07 -0.22
N GLY A 146 -2.24 -19.96 0.09
CA GLY A 146 -2.60 -18.61 -0.34
C GLY A 146 -3.67 -17.95 0.52
N SER A 147 -4.08 -18.57 1.63
CA SER A 147 -4.97 -17.91 2.60
C SER A 147 -4.23 -16.82 3.36
N VAL A 148 -4.91 -15.71 3.59
CA VAL A 148 -4.37 -14.61 4.38
C VAL A 148 -5.26 -14.38 5.58
N MET A 149 -4.65 -14.28 6.73
CA MET A 149 -5.31 -13.94 7.99
C MET A 149 -4.64 -12.71 8.59
N VAL A 150 -5.44 -11.81 9.11
CA VAL A 150 -4.97 -10.56 9.72
C VAL A 150 -5.52 -10.50 11.14
N ASP A 151 -4.65 -10.66 12.11
CA ASP A 151 -5.00 -10.63 13.54
C ASP A 151 -6.20 -11.56 13.89
N GLY A 152 -6.29 -12.72 13.23
CA GLY A 152 -7.36 -13.69 13.38
C GLY A 152 -8.57 -13.48 12.48
N ALA A 153 -8.66 -12.38 11.75
CA ALA A 153 -9.66 -12.17 10.71
C ALA A 153 -9.24 -12.85 9.40
N ASN A 154 -10.16 -13.48 8.69
CA ASN A 154 -9.84 -14.05 7.39
C ASN A 154 -9.97 -13.00 6.29
N VAL A 155 -9.01 -12.97 5.39
CA VAL A 155 -9.12 -12.19 4.15
C VAL A 155 -9.94 -12.98 3.14
N ILE A 156 -11.10 -12.44 2.78
CA ILE A 156 -12.02 -13.08 1.82
C ILE A 156 -11.79 -12.62 0.39
N ALA A 157 -11.17 -11.44 0.22
CA ALA A 157 -10.67 -10.96 -1.06
C ALA A 157 -9.39 -10.17 -0.82
N ALA A 158 -8.32 -10.64 -1.42
CA ALA A 158 -7.01 -9.99 -1.34
C ALA A 158 -6.70 -9.23 -2.63
N ASP A 159 -5.69 -8.37 -2.57
CA ASP A 159 -5.07 -7.74 -3.73
C ASP A 159 -6.05 -6.95 -4.63
N VAL A 160 -6.97 -6.21 -3.99
CA VAL A 160 -7.80 -5.25 -4.71
C VAL A 160 -6.99 -3.98 -4.95
N ASP A 161 -6.55 -3.80 -6.18
CA ASP A 161 -5.74 -2.66 -6.59
C ASP A 161 -6.50 -1.33 -6.49
N ALA A 162 -5.91 -0.37 -5.82
CA ALA A 162 -6.38 1.00 -5.77
C ALA A 162 -5.30 1.97 -6.27
N SER A 163 -5.68 3.15 -6.69
CA SER A 163 -4.75 4.17 -7.21
C SER A 163 -3.71 4.65 -6.18
N ASN A 164 -3.99 4.47 -4.91
CA ASN A 164 -3.13 4.90 -3.80
C ASN A 164 -2.82 3.78 -2.81
N GLY A 165 -2.95 2.51 -3.21
CA GLY A 165 -2.59 1.36 -2.40
C GLY A 165 -3.40 0.11 -2.71
N VAL A 166 -3.48 -0.79 -1.75
CA VAL A 166 -4.15 -2.10 -1.88
C VAL A 166 -5.23 -2.24 -0.81
N VAL A 167 -6.33 -2.86 -1.19
CA VAL A 167 -7.41 -3.19 -0.25
C VAL A 167 -7.54 -4.69 -0.10
N HIS A 168 -7.51 -5.16 1.14
CA HIS A 168 -7.81 -6.53 1.50
C HIS A 168 -9.15 -6.56 2.23
N VAL A 169 -10.09 -7.33 1.73
CA VAL A 169 -11.41 -7.47 2.33
C VAL A 169 -11.37 -8.55 3.40
N ILE A 170 -11.78 -8.20 4.61
CA ILE A 170 -11.81 -9.10 5.77
C ILE A 170 -13.22 -9.36 6.25
N ASP A 171 -13.43 -10.55 6.80
CA ASP A 171 -14.73 -11.02 7.33
C ASP A 171 -14.97 -10.60 8.79
N SER A 172 -13.98 -10.01 9.43
CA SER A 172 -14.05 -9.63 10.84
C SER A 172 -13.34 -8.31 11.09
N VAL A 173 -13.84 -7.54 12.04
CA VAL A 173 -13.21 -6.27 12.47
C VAL A 173 -12.06 -6.59 13.42
N ILE A 174 -10.86 -6.13 13.10
CA ILE A 174 -9.70 -6.25 13.99
C ILE A 174 -9.69 -5.09 14.98
N MET A 175 -9.39 -5.38 16.24
CA MET A 175 -9.37 -4.37 17.30
C MET A 175 -8.02 -4.36 17.99
N PRO A 176 -7.41 -3.17 18.17
CA PRO A 176 -6.15 -3.07 18.87
C PRO A 176 -6.33 -3.43 20.34
N GLY A 177 -5.50 -4.30 20.86
CA GLY A 177 -5.33 -4.49 22.31
C GLY A 177 -6.47 -5.22 23.07
N MET A 178 -7.15 -6.17 22.44
CA MET A 178 -7.95 -7.14 23.20
C MET A 178 -7.20 -8.45 23.40
#